data_5d9ad9f0bb8c396d65a2f6de6835eff5
#
_entry.id   5d9ad9f0bb8c396d65a2f6de6835eff5
#
_cell.length_a   1.000
_cell.length_b   1.000
_cell.length_c   1.000
_cell.angle_alpha   90.00
_cell.angle_beta   90.00
_cell.angle_gamma   90.00
#
_symmetry.space_group_name_H-M   'P 1'
#
loop_
_entity.id
_entity.type
_entity.pdbx_description
1 polymer ?
#
loop_
_entity_poly.entity_id
_entity_poly.type
_entity_poly.pdbx_seq_one_letter_code
_entity_poly.pdbx_strand_id
1 'polypeptide(L)'
;MKPVDCFLHCPKCGQPAAQPGNAPFHCAACGFLLYFNPAIAAGAVLLAPDDTVLLIRRAKDPHRGKLSVPGGFVDAGEVAEDALRREIREEVGLSLERLDYFCSLPNSYHYRGVTYQVLDFFFLGRVTAKAVQTDPAEVSEVCWIRREEIALEEIAFDSVREMLRRFLSQSSS
;
A
#
# COMPACT_ATOMS: atom_id res chain seq x y z
N MET A 1 -10.11 2.65 16.00
CA MET A 1 -9.10 2.58 17.07
C MET A 1 -7.72 2.34 16.47
N LYS A 2 -6.63 2.62 17.18
CA LYS A 2 -5.26 2.27 16.78
C LYS A 2 -4.89 0.89 17.34
N PRO A 3 -3.92 0.17 16.75
CA PRO A 3 -3.47 -1.13 17.29
C PRO A 3 -3.08 -1.08 18.76
N VAL A 4 -2.41 -0.02 19.22
CA VAL A 4 -2.00 0.15 20.61
C VAL A 4 -3.17 0.20 21.58
N ASP A 5 -4.34 0.67 21.16
CA ASP A 5 -5.54 0.76 22.01
C ASP A 5 -6.08 -0.62 22.44
N CYS A 6 -5.69 -1.68 21.71
CA CYS A 6 -6.07 -3.06 21.99
C CYS A 6 -5.22 -3.70 23.11
N PHE A 7 -4.10 -3.08 23.51
CA PHE A 7 -3.16 -3.64 24.48
C PHE A 7 -3.57 -3.23 25.92
N LEU A 8 -4.66 -3.81 26.40
CA LEU A 8 -5.15 -3.61 27.78
C LEU A 8 -4.37 -4.44 28.80
N HIS A 9 -3.68 -5.50 28.34
CA HIS A 9 -2.84 -6.39 29.13
C HIS A 9 -1.52 -6.64 28.43
N CYS A 10 -0.48 -6.94 29.20
CA CYS A 10 0.83 -7.30 28.65
C CYS A 10 0.77 -8.65 27.92
N PRO A 11 1.13 -8.74 26.63
CA PRO A 11 1.11 -10.00 25.88
C PRO A 11 2.13 -11.02 26.37
N LYS A 12 3.16 -10.58 27.15
CA LYS A 12 4.20 -11.46 27.69
C LYS A 12 3.83 -12.06 29.06
N CYS A 13 3.27 -11.27 29.98
CA CYS A 13 3.03 -11.72 31.35
C CYS A 13 1.55 -11.64 31.82
N GLY A 14 0.64 -11.15 30.98
CA GLY A 14 -0.78 -11.05 31.29
C GLY A 14 -1.17 -9.94 32.25
N GLN A 15 -0.24 -9.20 32.84
CA GLN A 15 -0.56 -8.11 33.79
C GLN A 15 -1.26 -6.94 33.07
N PRO A 16 -2.21 -6.26 33.74
CA PRO A 16 -2.87 -5.08 33.18
C PRO A 16 -1.87 -4.01 32.74
N ALA A 17 -2.16 -3.34 31.65
CA ALA A 17 -1.38 -2.20 31.19
C ALA A 17 -1.54 -1.02 32.16
N ALA A 18 -0.42 -0.47 32.63
CA ALA A 18 -0.44 0.71 33.51
C ALA A 18 -0.96 1.96 32.79
N GLN A 19 -0.70 2.05 31.50
CA GLN A 19 -1.13 3.18 30.64
C GLN A 19 -1.61 2.62 29.27
N PRO A 20 -2.87 2.16 29.19
CA PRO A 20 -3.45 1.71 27.92
C PRO A 20 -3.42 2.82 26.86
N GLY A 21 -3.15 2.44 25.60
CA GLY A 21 -3.11 3.37 24.47
C GLY A 21 -1.79 4.13 24.28
N ASN A 22 -0.82 4.00 25.18
CA ASN A 22 0.49 4.61 25.03
C ASN A 22 1.40 3.81 24.07
N ALA A 23 2.08 4.51 23.17
CA ALA A 23 3.10 3.96 22.27
C ALA A 23 4.45 4.63 22.57
N PRO A 24 5.52 3.83 22.77
CA PRO A 24 5.55 2.37 22.81
C PRO A 24 4.78 1.80 24.00
N PHE A 25 4.28 0.56 23.86
CA PHE A 25 3.74 -0.18 25.00
C PHE A 25 4.87 -0.62 25.92
N HIS A 26 4.78 -0.28 27.22
CA HIS A 26 5.75 -0.69 28.22
C HIS A 26 5.04 -1.34 29.42
N CYS A 27 5.43 -2.57 29.75
CA CYS A 27 4.93 -3.30 30.90
C CYS A 27 5.77 -3.02 32.15
N ALA A 28 5.20 -2.35 33.15
CA ALA A 28 5.88 -2.06 34.40
C ALA A 28 6.22 -3.33 35.22
N ALA A 29 5.45 -4.42 35.06
CA ALA A 29 5.64 -5.65 35.83
C ALA A 29 6.79 -6.53 35.32
N CYS A 30 7.00 -6.64 33.99
CA CYS A 30 8.01 -7.53 33.43
C CYS A 30 9.01 -6.87 32.49
N GLY A 31 8.92 -5.55 32.29
CA GLY A 31 9.82 -4.78 31.41
C GLY A 31 9.61 -5.00 29.91
N PHE A 32 8.55 -5.73 29.50
CA PHE A 32 8.27 -5.94 28.07
C PHE A 32 8.00 -4.61 27.38
N LEU A 33 8.70 -4.37 26.26
CA LEU A 33 8.58 -3.15 25.45
C LEU A 33 8.18 -3.53 24.02
N LEU A 34 7.15 -2.87 23.47
CA LEU A 34 6.69 -3.07 22.10
C LEU A 34 6.50 -1.72 21.40
N TYR A 35 7.17 -1.56 20.27
CA TYR A 35 6.98 -0.42 19.38
C TYR A 35 5.89 -0.73 18.34
N PHE A 36 5.06 0.26 18.04
CA PHE A 36 4.04 0.19 16.98
C PHE A 36 4.54 0.95 15.76
N ASN A 37 5.46 0.33 15.02
CA ASN A 37 5.98 0.90 13.79
C ASN A 37 4.92 0.82 12.69
N PRO A 38 4.94 1.73 11.68
CA PRO A 38 4.10 1.60 10.51
C PRO A 38 4.33 0.26 9.80
N ALA A 39 3.26 -0.33 9.31
CA ALA A 39 3.39 -1.39 8.32
C ALA A 39 3.98 -0.80 7.03
N ILE A 40 4.64 -1.62 6.22
CA ILE A 40 5.22 -1.20 4.96
C ILE A 40 4.36 -1.76 3.83
N ALA A 41 4.07 -0.91 2.83
CA ALA A 41 3.47 -1.34 1.58
C ALA A 41 4.26 -0.76 0.40
N ALA A 42 4.17 -1.42 -0.75
CA ALA A 42 4.80 -0.99 -1.98
C ALA A 42 3.78 -0.94 -3.12
N GLY A 43 3.84 0.09 -3.95
CA GLY A 43 2.98 0.27 -5.11
C GLY A 43 3.75 0.83 -6.31
N ALA A 44 3.25 0.65 -7.53
CA ALA A 44 3.92 1.15 -8.72
C ALA A 44 3.00 1.87 -9.70
N VAL A 45 3.50 2.96 -10.26
CA VAL A 45 3.02 3.51 -11.52
C VAL A 45 3.63 2.70 -12.66
N LEU A 46 2.80 1.94 -13.37
CA LEU A 46 3.23 1.13 -14.51
C LEU A 46 2.79 1.80 -15.82
N LEU A 47 3.77 2.08 -16.68
CA LEU A 47 3.57 2.71 -17.97
C LEU A 47 3.60 1.67 -19.08
N ALA A 48 2.59 1.69 -19.94
CA ALA A 48 2.55 0.93 -21.18
C ALA A 48 3.42 1.59 -22.29
N PRO A 49 3.65 0.91 -23.42
CA PRO A 49 4.40 1.48 -24.53
C PRO A 49 3.78 2.73 -25.15
N ASP A 50 2.48 2.95 -24.98
CA ASP A 50 1.74 4.14 -25.41
C ASP A 50 1.59 5.19 -24.31
N ASP A 51 2.40 5.10 -23.25
CA ASP A 51 2.45 5.98 -22.06
C ASP A 51 1.14 6.06 -21.25
N THR A 52 0.19 5.15 -21.48
CA THR A 52 -0.93 4.98 -20.54
C THR A 52 -0.49 4.36 -19.23
N VAL A 53 -1.14 4.76 -18.14
CA VAL A 53 -0.90 4.29 -16.77
C VAL A 53 -1.85 3.15 -16.44
N LEU A 54 -1.33 2.06 -15.89
CA LEU A 54 -2.16 1.00 -15.34
C LEU A 54 -2.70 1.39 -13.98
N LEU A 55 -4.03 1.42 -13.86
CA LEU A 55 -4.74 1.47 -12.59
C LEU A 55 -5.61 0.23 -12.44
N ILE A 56 -5.80 -0.22 -11.21
CA ILE A 56 -6.68 -1.34 -10.86
C ILE A 56 -7.89 -0.81 -10.10
N ARG A 57 -9.07 -1.40 -10.35
CA ARG A 57 -10.25 -1.17 -9.53
C ARG A 57 -10.32 -2.23 -8.44
N ARG A 58 -10.34 -1.81 -7.20
CA ARG A 58 -10.31 -2.69 -6.02
C ARG A 58 -11.58 -3.55 -5.92
N ALA A 59 -11.42 -4.87 -5.77
CA ALA A 59 -12.54 -5.80 -5.59
C ALA A 59 -12.96 -5.94 -4.12
N LYS A 60 -12.09 -5.55 -3.16
CA LYS A 60 -12.30 -5.72 -1.73
C LYS A 60 -12.12 -4.44 -0.92
N ASP A 61 -12.65 -4.43 0.30
CA ASP A 61 -12.42 -3.34 1.27
C ASP A 61 -10.99 -3.33 1.82
N PRO A 62 -10.50 -2.18 2.24
CA PRO A 62 -11.15 -0.86 2.21
C PRO A 62 -11.20 -0.26 0.81
N HIS A 63 -12.16 0.63 0.59
CA HIS A 63 -12.34 1.38 -0.68
C HIS A 63 -12.66 0.50 -1.90
N ARG A 64 -13.46 -0.56 -1.72
CA ARG A 64 -13.97 -1.36 -2.83
C ARG A 64 -14.59 -0.46 -3.92
N GLY A 65 -14.28 -0.74 -5.19
CA GLY A 65 -14.75 0.01 -6.35
C GLY A 65 -13.95 1.25 -6.70
N LYS A 66 -13.03 1.71 -5.83
CA LYS A 66 -12.12 2.82 -6.13
C LYS A 66 -10.87 2.34 -6.89
N LEU A 67 -10.23 3.27 -7.59
CA LEU A 67 -9.00 3.02 -8.34
C LEU A 67 -7.76 3.08 -7.42
N SER A 68 -6.76 2.28 -7.73
CA SER A 68 -5.44 2.30 -7.11
C SER A 68 -4.37 1.93 -8.13
N VAL A 69 -3.11 2.15 -7.78
CA VAL A 69 -2.00 1.48 -8.46
C VAL A 69 -1.87 0.04 -7.95
N PRO A 70 -1.33 -0.90 -8.73
CA PRO A 70 -1.05 -2.24 -8.24
C PRO A 70 0.01 -2.23 -7.15
N GLY A 71 -0.12 -3.16 -6.19
CA GLY A 71 0.78 -3.33 -5.06
C GLY A 71 0.08 -3.71 -3.77
N GLY A 72 0.86 -4.01 -2.74
CA GLY A 72 0.36 -4.50 -1.46
C GLY A 72 1.37 -4.39 -0.33
N PHE A 73 1.12 -5.13 0.75
CA PHE A 73 1.99 -5.13 1.92
C PHE A 73 3.29 -5.91 1.68
N VAL A 74 4.35 -5.42 2.31
CA VAL A 74 5.65 -6.10 2.35
C VAL A 74 5.63 -7.10 3.51
N ASP A 75 5.88 -8.36 3.21
CA ASP A 75 5.93 -9.42 4.21
C ASP A 75 7.25 -9.42 5.01
N ALA A 76 7.22 -10.03 6.19
CA ALA A 76 8.41 -10.14 7.02
C ALA A 76 9.52 -10.91 6.31
N GLY A 77 10.68 -10.28 6.15
CA GLY A 77 11.84 -10.85 5.45
C GLY A 77 11.89 -10.55 3.95
N GLU A 78 10.89 -9.87 3.40
CA GLU A 78 10.88 -9.39 2.02
C GLU A 78 11.53 -8.00 1.90
N VAL A 79 12.14 -7.71 0.74
CA VAL A 79 12.47 -6.34 0.35
C VAL A 79 11.32 -5.73 -0.44
N ALA A 80 11.16 -4.41 -0.39
CA ALA A 80 10.00 -3.73 -0.97
C ALA A 80 9.84 -3.99 -2.48
N GLU A 81 10.94 -4.09 -3.23
CA GLU A 81 10.93 -4.36 -4.66
C GLU A 81 10.46 -5.78 -4.99
N ASP A 82 10.79 -6.77 -4.16
CA ASP A 82 10.37 -8.15 -4.38
C ASP A 82 8.90 -8.36 -3.98
N ALA A 83 8.48 -7.76 -2.86
CA ALA A 83 7.07 -7.67 -2.48
C ALA A 83 6.24 -7.08 -3.62
N LEU A 84 6.68 -5.94 -4.17
CA LEU A 84 5.99 -5.29 -5.27
C LEU A 84 5.92 -6.15 -6.53
N ARG A 85 7.01 -6.86 -6.90
CA ARG A 85 6.98 -7.80 -8.03
C ARG A 85 6.04 -8.97 -7.80
N ARG A 86 5.95 -9.47 -6.56
CA ARG A 86 5.00 -10.52 -6.17
C ARG A 86 3.58 -10.03 -6.34
N GLU A 87 3.22 -8.90 -5.72
CA GLU A 87 1.89 -8.30 -5.78
C GLU A 87 1.44 -8.01 -7.23
N ILE A 88 2.30 -7.41 -8.05
CA ILE A 88 2.00 -7.12 -9.46
C ILE A 88 1.74 -8.42 -10.25
N ARG A 89 2.48 -9.49 -9.95
CA ARG A 89 2.24 -10.79 -10.58
C ARG A 89 0.92 -11.40 -10.14
N GLU A 90 0.58 -11.31 -8.86
CA GLU A 90 -0.65 -11.85 -8.28
C GLU A 90 -1.87 -11.06 -8.76
N GLU A 91 -1.83 -9.73 -8.71
CA GLU A 91 -2.97 -8.87 -9.04
C GLU A 91 -3.25 -8.77 -10.54
N VAL A 92 -2.20 -8.67 -11.37
CA VAL A 92 -2.34 -8.35 -12.81
C VAL A 92 -1.53 -9.24 -13.76
N GLY A 93 -0.81 -10.26 -13.24
CA GLY A 93 -0.09 -11.24 -14.05
C GLY A 93 1.14 -10.69 -14.78
N LEU A 94 1.61 -9.49 -14.45
CA LEU A 94 2.75 -8.85 -15.12
C LEU A 94 4.07 -9.19 -14.40
N SER A 95 5.13 -9.28 -15.19
CA SER A 95 6.51 -9.37 -14.70
C SER A 95 7.29 -8.12 -15.06
N LEU A 96 8.05 -7.59 -14.10
CA LEU A 96 8.82 -6.36 -14.25
C LEU A 96 10.31 -6.63 -14.05
N GLU A 97 11.11 -6.23 -15.00
CA GLU A 97 12.58 -6.30 -14.91
C GLU A 97 13.13 -5.14 -14.08
N ARG A 98 12.60 -3.94 -14.31
CA ARG A 98 13.08 -2.72 -13.65
C ARG A 98 11.98 -2.00 -12.90
N LEU A 99 12.34 -1.58 -11.69
CA LEU A 99 11.56 -0.70 -10.82
C LEU A 99 12.49 0.41 -10.34
N ASP A 100 12.13 1.66 -10.60
CA ASP A 100 12.85 2.82 -10.12
C ASP A 100 12.10 3.42 -8.93
N TYR A 101 12.77 3.58 -7.77
CA TYR A 101 12.18 4.22 -6.60
C TYR A 101 11.76 5.66 -6.94
N PHE A 102 10.54 6.01 -6.56
CA PHE A 102 9.97 7.33 -6.83
C PHE A 102 9.83 8.18 -5.58
N CYS A 103 9.09 7.71 -4.59
CA CYS A 103 8.90 8.39 -3.32
C CYS A 103 8.33 7.45 -2.25
N SER A 104 8.30 7.92 -0.99
CA SER A 104 7.52 7.29 0.08
C SER A 104 6.59 8.30 0.72
N LEU A 105 5.41 7.83 1.15
CA LEU A 105 4.37 8.66 1.75
C LEU A 105 3.69 7.93 2.90
N PRO A 106 3.34 8.64 3.98
CA PRO A 106 2.53 8.05 5.04
C PRO A 106 1.10 7.81 4.57
N ASN A 107 0.49 6.75 5.10
CA ASN A 107 -0.89 6.37 4.82
C ASN A 107 -1.59 5.90 6.09
N SER A 108 -2.91 6.04 6.11
CA SER A 108 -3.79 5.50 7.15
C SER A 108 -4.70 4.44 6.54
N TYR A 109 -4.46 3.18 6.88
CA TYR A 109 -5.22 2.04 6.38
C TYR A 109 -6.27 1.62 7.40
N HIS A 110 -7.54 1.92 7.11
CA HIS A 110 -8.65 1.57 8.00
C HIS A 110 -9.25 0.22 7.59
N TYR A 111 -9.14 -0.78 8.47
CA TYR A 111 -9.67 -2.11 8.21
C TYR A 111 -10.27 -2.73 9.48
N ARG A 112 -11.51 -3.24 9.39
CA ARG A 112 -12.25 -3.89 10.48
C ARG A 112 -12.23 -3.12 11.81
N GLY A 113 -12.42 -1.79 11.76
CA GLY A 113 -12.46 -0.94 12.93
C GLY A 113 -11.10 -0.51 13.50
N VAL A 114 -10.01 -1.02 12.93
CA VAL A 114 -8.64 -0.63 13.31
C VAL A 114 -8.03 0.24 12.23
N THR A 115 -7.34 1.32 12.62
CA THR A 115 -6.59 2.20 11.73
C THR A 115 -5.11 1.93 11.90
N TYR A 116 -4.52 1.30 10.88
CA TYR A 116 -3.09 1.03 10.81
C TYR A 116 -2.37 2.22 10.20
N GLN A 117 -1.21 2.58 10.78
CA GLN A 117 -0.27 3.48 10.12
C GLN A 117 0.54 2.66 9.13
N VAL A 118 0.68 3.15 7.90
CA VAL A 118 1.42 2.51 6.82
C VAL A 118 2.41 3.51 6.25
N LEU A 119 3.56 3.05 5.84
CA LEU A 119 4.50 3.79 5.01
C LEU A 119 4.50 3.13 3.63
N ASP A 120 3.93 3.82 2.66
CA ASP A 120 3.88 3.37 1.28
C ASP A 120 5.16 3.78 0.55
N PHE A 121 5.82 2.80 -0.09
CA PHE A 121 6.92 3.01 -1.02
C PHE A 121 6.40 2.93 -2.45
N PHE A 122 6.68 3.95 -3.25
CA PHE A 122 6.21 4.02 -4.63
C PHE A 122 7.36 3.93 -5.61
N PHE A 123 7.12 3.17 -6.68
CA PHE A 123 8.06 2.91 -7.74
C PHE A 123 7.46 3.27 -9.10
N LEU A 124 8.34 3.49 -10.08
CA LEU A 124 7.99 3.63 -11.48
C LEU A 124 8.49 2.40 -12.23
N GLY A 125 7.65 1.87 -13.11
CA GLY A 125 8.00 0.74 -13.97
C GLY A 125 7.42 0.91 -15.37
N ARG A 126 7.99 0.20 -16.33
CA ARG A 126 7.45 0.09 -17.68
C ARG A 126 7.14 -1.36 -18.02
N VAL A 127 6.03 -1.57 -18.70
CA VAL A 127 5.64 -2.88 -19.22
C VAL A 127 5.79 -2.90 -20.74
N THR A 128 6.02 -4.09 -21.28
CA THR A 128 6.19 -4.29 -22.73
C THR A 128 4.88 -4.52 -23.47
N ALA A 129 3.81 -4.87 -22.73
CA ALA A 129 2.48 -5.16 -23.29
C ALA A 129 1.39 -4.85 -22.26
N LYS A 130 0.15 -4.65 -22.74
CA LYS A 130 -1.04 -4.43 -21.91
C LYS A 130 -1.82 -5.70 -21.56
N ALA A 131 -1.32 -6.86 -21.97
CA ALA A 131 -1.96 -8.14 -21.65
C ALA A 131 -1.82 -8.41 -20.15
N VAL A 132 -2.93 -8.53 -19.44
CA VAL A 132 -2.99 -8.77 -18.00
C VAL A 132 -3.86 -9.99 -17.70
N GLN A 133 -3.56 -10.65 -16.60
CA GLN A 133 -4.37 -11.72 -16.03
C GLN A 133 -4.63 -11.38 -14.57
N THR A 134 -5.87 -11.05 -14.24
CA THR A 134 -6.23 -10.58 -12.90
C THR A 134 -6.69 -11.71 -11.98
N ASP A 135 -6.46 -11.54 -10.67
CA ASP A 135 -7.21 -12.24 -9.65
C ASP A 135 -8.53 -11.48 -9.38
N PRO A 136 -9.71 -12.03 -9.73
CA PRO A 136 -10.99 -11.36 -9.53
C PRO A 136 -11.33 -11.10 -8.05
N ALA A 137 -10.69 -11.79 -7.12
CA ALA A 137 -10.86 -11.59 -5.69
C ALA A 137 -10.21 -10.27 -5.22
N GLU A 138 -9.18 -9.79 -5.94
CA GLU A 138 -8.43 -8.58 -5.59
C GLU A 138 -8.72 -7.41 -6.54
N VAL A 139 -8.83 -7.71 -7.83
CA VAL A 139 -8.97 -6.72 -8.90
C VAL A 139 -10.24 -6.98 -9.71
N SER A 140 -11.22 -6.09 -9.61
CA SER A 140 -12.47 -6.19 -10.37
C SER A 140 -12.36 -5.68 -11.81
N GLU A 141 -11.40 -4.78 -12.09
CA GLU A 141 -11.18 -4.19 -13.40
C GLU A 141 -9.75 -3.67 -13.51
N VAL A 142 -9.17 -3.76 -14.71
CA VAL A 142 -7.89 -3.12 -15.04
C VAL A 142 -8.16 -2.00 -16.04
N CYS A 143 -7.63 -0.82 -15.72
CA CYS A 143 -7.82 0.39 -16.51
C CYS A 143 -6.46 0.90 -17.01
N TRP A 144 -6.28 1.01 -18.32
CA TRP A 144 -5.15 1.72 -18.94
C TRP A 144 -5.60 3.13 -19.29
N ILE A 145 -5.14 4.13 -18.53
CA ILE A 145 -5.66 5.50 -18.56
C ILE A 145 -4.53 6.45 -18.97
N ARG A 146 -4.85 7.39 -19.86
CA ARG A 146 -3.91 8.47 -20.19
C ARG A 146 -3.69 9.37 -18.99
N ARG A 147 -2.47 9.92 -18.85
CA ARG A 147 -2.09 10.74 -17.68
C ARG A 147 -3.07 11.86 -17.39
N GLU A 148 -3.51 12.57 -18.43
CA GLU A 148 -4.44 13.70 -18.37
C GLU A 148 -5.88 13.31 -18.03
N GLU A 149 -6.22 12.03 -18.14
CA GLU A 149 -7.56 11.48 -17.85
C GLU A 149 -7.67 10.86 -16.46
N ILE A 150 -6.58 10.83 -15.68
CA ILE A 150 -6.59 10.25 -14.32
C ILE A 150 -7.38 11.14 -13.38
N ALA A 151 -8.57 10.67 -12.98
CA ALA A 151 -9.45 11.32 -12.02
C ALA A 151 -8.97 11.04 -10.59
N LEU A 152 -8.24 11.99 -9.98
CA LEU A 152 -7.65 11.82 -8.65
C LEU A 152 -8.69 11.58 -7.54
N GLU A 153 -9.92 12.06 -7.71
CA GLU A 153 -11.05 11.84 -6.79
C GLU A 153 -11.54 10.40 -6.76
N GLU A 154 -11.25 9.62 -7.82
CA GLU A 154 -11.55 8.19 -7.88
C GLU A 154 -10.48 7.31 -7.21
N ILE A 155 -9.35 7.87 -6.80
CA ILE A 155 -8.26 7.15 -6.18
C ILE A 155 -8.58 6.81 -4.72
N ALA A 156 -8.34 5.56 -4.34
CA ALA A 156 -8.72 4.98 -3.05
C ALA A 156 -8.00 5.62 -1.85
N PHE A 157 -6.67 5.77 -1.93
CA PHE A 157 -5.83 6.15 -0.81
C PHE A 157 -5.20 7.53 -1.02
N ASP A 158 -5.08 8.30 0.08
CA ASP A 158 -4.50 9.65 0.03
C ASP A 158 -3.03 9.63 -0.38
N SER A 159 -2.27 8.63 0.05
CA SER A 159 -0.87 8.44 -0.36
C SER A 159 -0.74 8.20 -1.88
N VAL A 160 -1.59 7.32 -2.44
CA VAL A 160 -1.61 7.05 -3.89
C VAL A 160 -2.04 8.29 -4.66
N ARG A 161 -3.04 9.02 -4.16
CA ARG A 161 -3.49 10.28 -4.77
C ARG A 161 -2.39 11.33 -4.79
N GLU A 162 -1.67 11.49 -3.68
CA GLU A 162 -0.55 12.44 -3.60
C GLU A 162 0.63 12.01 -4.47
N MET A 163 0.94 10.71 -4.49
CA MET A 163 1.97 10.16 -5.37
C MET A 163 1.64 10.42 -6.85
N LEU A 164 0.40 10.12 -7.27
CA LEU A 164 -0.05 10.39 -8.65
C LEU A 164 0.00 11.88 -8.98
N ARG A 165 -0.37 12.76 -8.04
CA ARG A 165 -0.25 14.22 -8.24
C ARG A 165 1.20 14.64 -8.54
N ARG A 166 2.18 14.10 -7.78
CA ARG A 166 3.61 14.34 -8.01
C ARG A 166 4.06 13.77 -9.35
N PHE A 167 3.63 12.56 -9.69
CA PHE A 167 3.94 11.93 -10.97
C PHE A 167 3.39 12.74 -12.15
N LEU A 168 2.16 13.19 -12.08
CA LEU A 168 1.51 13.98 -13.14
C LEU A 168 2.12 15.39 -13.28
N SER A 169 2.69 15.95 -12.20
CA SER A 169 3.36 17.24 -12.25
C SER A 169 4.77 17.20 -12.87
N GLN A 170 5.36 16.01 -13.00
CA GLN A 170 6.62 15.85 -13.72
C GLN A 170 6.32 15.90 -15.21
N SER A 171 6.66 17.02 -15.84
CA SER A 171 6.57 17.16 -17.30
C SER A 171 7.31 16.01 -17.96
N SER A 172 6.70 15.45 -19.00
CA SER A 172 7.38 14.48 -19.87
C SER A 172 8.59 15.16 -20.51
N SER A 173 9.79 14.83 -20.00
CA SER A 173 11.07 15.26 -20.58
C SER A 173 11.43 14.31 -21.72
#